data_a603f976dc0d5858e3b838069d92d4e0
#
_entry.id   a603f976dc0d5858e3b838069d92d4e0
#
_cell.length_a   1.000
_cell.length_b   1.000
_cell.length_c   1.000
_cell.angle_alpha   90.00
_cell.angle_beta   90.00
_cell.angle_gamma   90.00
#
_symmetry.space_group_name_H-M   'P 1'
#
loop_
_entity.id
_entity.type
_entity.pdbx_description
1 polymer ?
#
loop_
_entity_poly.entity_id
_entity_poly.type
_entity_poly.pdbx_seq_one_letter_code
_entity_poly.pdbx_strand_id
1 'polypeptide(L)'
;MAQPERKHALPRGTVLRDSYRIESILGAGGFALTYLGSHTGLDQKVAIKEYMPDQFAVREADRATVRPRADAGDDYKHGLRRFAEEARTLAKFRHPGIVPVTDIFEENGTAYMVMEYVEGESLHQHLGRVGTLDEPGFRAIFDPILAALAEVHANGILHRDIKPANIYVRADGSPVLLDFGNSREALGTKAQSLTVAL
;
A
#
# COMPACT_ATOMS: atom_id res chain seq x y z
N MET A 1 -5.86 -5.60 -23.76
CA MET A 1 -6.47 -6.79 -23.15
C MET A 1 -7.16 -6.35 -21.86
N ALA A 2 -8.48 -6.56 -21.73
CA ALA A 2 -9.20 -6.25 -20.49
C ALA A 2 -8.66 -7.16 -19.38
N GLN A 3 -8.23 -6.57 -18.26
CA GLN A 3 -7.88 -7.36 -17.06
C GLN A 3 -9.15 -8.09 -16.59
N PRO A 4 -9.05 -9.38 -16.18
CA PRO A 4 -10.21 -10.10 -15.68
C PRO A 4 -10.78 -9.34 -14.47
N GLU A 5 -12.07 -9.05 -14.52
CA GLU A 5 -12.81 -8.48 -13.39
C GLU A 5 -12.60 -9.38 -12.17
N ARG A 6 -11.81 -8.91 -11.21
CA ARG A 6 -11.65 -9.66 -9.95
C ARG A 6 -12.94 -9.52 -9.15
N LYS A 7 -13.50 -10.65 -8.74
CA LYS A 7 -14.82 -10.81 -8.07
C LYS A 7 -15.06 -9.88 -6.87
N HIS A 8 -14.00 -9.30 -6.30
CA HIS A 8 -14.04 -8.51 -5.08
C HIS A 8 -13.59 -7.05 -5.27
N ALA A 9 -13.33 -6.61 -6.50
CA ALA A 9 -12.92 -5.24 -6.76
C ALA A 9 -14.13 -4.31 -6.95
N LEU A 10 -13.95 -3.04 -6.57
CA LEU A 10 -14.90 -1.98 -6.89
C LEU A 10 -15.02 -1.83 -8.42
N PRO A 11 -16.23 -1.59 -8.93
CA PRO A 11 -16.43 -1.28 -10.34
C PRO A 11 -15.68 -0.01 -10.76
N ARG A 12 -15.21 0.02 -12.01
CA ARG A 12 -14.74 1.25 -12.63
C ARG A 12 -15.84 2.32 -12.60
N GLY A 13 -15.45 3.54 -12.27
CA GLY A 13 -16.38 4.67 -12.15
C GLY A 13 -17.02 4.82 -10.78
N THR A 14 -16.83 3.86 -9.84
CA THR A 14 -17.26 4.04 -8.44
C THR A 14 -16.63 5.30 -7.89
N VAL A 15 -17.44 6.15 -7.27
CA VAL A 15 -16.98 7.37 -6.59
C VAL A 15 -17.00 7.13 -5.11
N LEU A 16 -15.87 7.35 -4.45
CA LEU A 16 -15.68 7.26 -3.01
C LEU A 16 -15.59 8.67 -2.43
N ARG A 17 -16.23 8.89 -1.30
CA ARG A 17 -16.23 10.17 -0.56
C ARG A 17 -16.50 11.40 -1.46
N ASP A 18 -17.31 11.24 -2.51
CA ASP A 18 -17.62 12.26 -3.53
C ASP A 18 -16.38 12.91 -4.21
N SER A 19 -15.21 12.40 -3.94
CA SER A 19 -13.93 13.01 -4.34
C SER A 19 -13.01 12.11 -5.14
N TYR A 20 -13.15 10.78 -5.03
CA TYR A 20 -12.21 9.84 -5.64
C TYR A 20 -12.94 8.88 -6.57
N ARG A 21 -12.63 8.91 -7.87
CA ARG A 21 -13.20 7.98 -8.85
C ARG A 21 -12.25 6.83 -9.12
N ILE A 22 -12.75 5.61 -9.04
CA ILE A 22 -12.00 4.38 -9.38
C ILE A 22 -11.88 4.27 -10.90
N GLU A 23 -10.64 4.11 -11.40
CA GLU A 23 -10.34 3.97 -12.82
C GLU A 23 -9.97 2.53 -13.21
N SER A 24 -9.07 1.91 -12.45
CA SER A 24 -8.62 0.54 -12.71
C SER A 24 -7.96 -0.08 -11.48
N ILE A 25 -7.72 -1.39 -11.52
CA ILE A 25 -6.96 -2.10 -10.48
C ILE A 25 -5.48 -1.99 -10.81
N LEU A 26 -4.67 -1.57 -9.84
CA LEU A 26 -3.21 -1.59 -9.90
C LEU A 26 -2.64 -2.89 -9.32
N GLY A 27 -3.23 -3.41 -8.25
CA GLY A 27 -2.76 -4.61 -7.59
C GLY A 27 -3.79 -5.21 -6.65
N ALA A 28 -3.59 -6.49 -6.31
CA ALA A 28 -4.38 -7.18 -5.31
C ALA A 28 -3.50 -8.14 -4.52
N GLY A 29 -3.57 -8.02 -3.21
CA GLY A 29 -2.95 -8.92 -2.23
C GLY A 29 -4.02 -9.62 -1.40
N GLY A 30 -3.59 -10.49 -0.48
CA GLY A 30 -4.51 -11.22 0.40
C GLY A 30 -5.23 -10.34 1.44
N PHE A 31 -4.74 -9.11 1.67
CA PHE A 31 -5.29 -8.20 2.69
C PHE A 31 -5.85 -6.89 2.12
N ALA A 32 -5.50 -6.53 0.89
CA ALA A 32 -5.89 -5.27 0.30
C ALA A 32 -5.96 -5.32 -1.22
N LEU A 33 -6.78 -4.42 -1.78
CA LEU A 33 -6.82 -4.10 -3.20
C LEU A 33 -6.27 -2.69 -3.40
N THR A 34 -5.51 -2.47 -4.47
CA THR A 34 -5.01 -1.14 -4.81
C THR A 34 -5.54 -0.74 -6.18
N TYR A 35 -6.10 0.45 -6.26
CA TYR A 35 -6.70 1.01 -7.47
C TYR A 35 -5.92 2.24 -7.95
N LEU A 36 -5.88 2.43 -9.26
CA LEU A 36 -5.72 3.74 -9.85
C LEU A 36 -7.05 4.47 -9.71
N GLY A 37 -7.01 5.66 -9.19
CA GLY A 37 -8.15 6.57 -9.13
C GLY A 37 -7.79 7.97 -9.59
N SER A 38 -8.80 8.82 -9.69
CA SER A 38 -8.66 10.25 -9.93
C SER A 38 -9.36 11.05 -8.84
N HIS A 39 -8.70 12.09 -8.35
CA HIS A 39 -9.35 13.09 -7.48
C HIS A 39 -10.19 14.02 -8.35
N THR A 40 -11.52 13.94 -8.26
CA THR A 40 -12.46 14.61 -9.17
C THR A 40 -12.37 16.13 -9.14
N GLY A 41 -12.04 16.72 -7.98
CA GLY A 41 -11.93 18.17 -7.85
C GLY A 41 -10.55 18.74 -8.22
N LEU A 42 -9.49 17.92 -8.24
CA LEU A 42 -8.11 18.36 -8.53
C LEU A 42 -7.58 17.85 -9.86
N ASP A 43 -8.33 16.98 -10.54
CA ASP A 43 -7.92 16.27 -11.77
C ASP A 43 -6.54 15.59 -11.63
N GLN A 44 -6.29 14.98 -10.46
CA GLN A 44 -5.04 14.33 -10.12
C GLN A 44 -5.22 12.82 -10.02
N LYS A 45 -4.26 12.06 -10.56
CA LYS A 45 -4.18 10.62 -10.34
C LYS A 45 -3.77 10.32 -8.92
N VAL A 46 -4.43 9.32 -8.32
CA VAL A 46 -4.13 8.82 -6.98
C VAL A 46 -4.05 7.30 -6.98
N ALA A 47 -3.31 6.73 -6.05
CA ALA A 47 -3.39 5.31 -5.72
C ALA A 47 -4.28 5.15 -4.49
N ILE A 48 -5.29 4.28 -4.58
CA ILE A 48 -6.25 4.06 -3.49
C ILE A 48 -6.13 2.61 -3.04
N LYS A 49 -5.68 2.41 -1.80
CA LYS A 49 -5.57 1.09 -1.18
C LYS A 49 -6.79 0.85 -0.30
N GLU A 50 -7.55 -0.21 -0.60
CA GLU A 50 -8.74 -0.64 0.13
C GLU A 50 -8.38 -1.81 1.05
N TYR A 51 -8.78 -1.77 2.31
CA TYR A 51 -8.68 -2.92 3.20
C TYR A 51 -9.74 -3.96 2.82
N MET A 52 -9.31 -5.05 2.19
CA MET A 52 -10.19 -6.13 1.72
C MET A 52 -9.50 -7.48 1.94
N PRO A 53 -9.47 -8.00 3.19
CA PRO A 53 -8.84 -9.26 3.50
C PRO A 53 -9.72 -10.43 3.06
N ASP A 54 -9.30 -11.17 2.03
CA ASP A 54 -10.05 -12.27 1.42
C ASP A 54 -10.47 -13.37 2.42
N GLN A 55 -9.66 -13.58 3.45
CA GLN A 55 -9.93 -14.58 4.49
C GLN A 55 -11.02 -14.15 5.46
N PHE A 56 -11.16 -12.85 5.75
CA PHE A 56 -12.00 -12.31 6.80
C PHE A 56 -13.21 -11.54 6.31
N ALA A 57 -13.25 -11.17 5.02
CA ALA A 57 -14.29 -10.33 4.48
C ALA A 57 -14.82 -10.83 3.13
N VAL A 58 -16.01 -10.35 2.80
CA VAL A 58 -16.65 -10.54 1.51
C VAL A 58 -17.24 -9.20 1.04
N ARG A 59 -17.25 -9.01 -0.28
CA ARG A 59 -17.98 -7.90 -0.90
C ARG A 59 -19.39 -8.34 -1.19
N GLU A 60 -20.36 -7.49 -0.86
CA GLU A 60 -21.77 -7.77 -1.08
C GLU A 60 -22.20 -7.66 -2.55
N ALA A 61 -23.46 -8.01 -2.80
CA ALA A 61 -24.06 -8.00 -4.14
C ALA A 61 -24.16 -6.59 -4.75
N ASP A 62 -24.19 -5.54 -3.93
CA ASP A 62 -24.13 -4.13 -4.34
C ASP A 62 -22.77 -3.73 -4.95
N ARG A 63 -21.79 -4.64 -4.87
CA ARG A 63 -20.42 -4.47 -5.37
C ARG A 63 -19.64 -3.32 -4.71
N ALA A 64 -20.13 -2.78 -3.62
CA ALA A 64 -19.49 -1.72 -2.83
C ALA A 64 -19.23 -2.14 -1.39
N THR A 65 -20.27 -2.59 -0.68
CA THR A 65 -20.21 -2.91 0.74
C THR A 65 -19.32 -4.11 1.05
N VAL A 66 -18.44 -3.96 2.02
CA VAL A 66 -17.60 -5.02 2.58
C VAL A 66 -18.16 -5.44 3.92
N ARG A 67 -18.34 -6.75 4.11
CA ARG A 67 -18.73 -7.33 5.40
C ARG A 67 -17.74 -8.37 5.88
N PRO A 68 -17.53 -8.46 7.20
CA PRO A 68 -16.81 -9.59 7.76
C PRO A 68 -17.56 -10.91 7.51
N ARG A 69 -16.83 -11.99 7.35
CA ARG A 69 -17.40 -13.35 7.38
C ARG A 69 -17.99 -13.64 8.75
N ALA A 70 -18.90 -14.61 8.85
CA ALA A 70 -19.73 -14.86 10.04
C ALA A 70 -18.91 -15.09 11.33
N ASP A 71 -17.74 -15.69 11.22
CA ASP A 71 -16.83 -16.06 12.33
C ASP A 71 -15.57 -15.18 12.42
N ALA A 72 -15.47 -14.15 11.58
CA ALA A 72 -14.26 -13.33 11.45
C ALA A 72 -14.45 -11.86 11.86
N GLY A 73 -15.54 -11.53 12.57
CA GLY A 73 -15.88 -10.15 12.89
C GLY A 73 -14.82 -9.41 13.71
N ASP A 74 -14.24 -10.05 14.70
CA ASP A 74 -13.23 -9.44 15.59
C ASP A 74 -11.87 -9.30 14.88
N ASP A 75 -11.46 -10.31 14.11
CA ASP A 75 -10.23 -10.28 13.30
C ASP A 75 -10.31 -9.19 12.22
N TYR A 76 -11.47 -9.07 11.55
CA TYR A 76 -11.73 -8.02 10.58
C TYR A 76 -11.61 -6.63 11.20
N LYS A 77 -12.29 -6.38 12.33
CA LYS A 77 -12.24 -5.09 13.04
C LYS A 77 -10.83 -4.77 13.54
N HIS A 78 -10.10 -5.77 14.02
CA HIS A 78 -8.72 -5.60 14.44
C HIS A 78 -7.83 -5.18 13.27
N GLY A 79 -7.94 -5.88 12.14
CA GLY A 79 -7.18 -5.55 10.93
C GLY A 79 -7.54 -4.19 10.34
N LEU A 80 -8.85 -3.82 10.36
CA LEU A 80 -9.33 -2.51 9.91
C LEU A 80 -8.70 -1.36 10.71
N ARG A 81 -8.70 -1.48 12.05
CA ARG A 81 -8.03 -0.49 12.93
C ARG A 81 -6.55 -0.36 12.61
N ARG A 82 -5.85 -1.49 12.45
CA ARG A 82 -4.43 -1.51 12.10
C ARG A 82 -4.14 -0.84 10.77
N PHE A 83 -4.95 -1.11 9.76
CA PHE A 83 -4.83 -0.46 8.46
C PHE A 83 -4.97 1.07 8.56
N ALA A 84 -5.95 1.54 9.36
CA ALA A 84 -6.15 2.96 9.60
C ALA A 84 -4.99 3.60 10.39
N GLU A 85 -4.45 2.90 11.40
CA GLU A 85 -3.29 3.35 12.18
C GLU A 85 -2.03 3.44 11.32
N GLU A 86 -1.79 2.46 10.46
CA GLU A 86 -0.71 2.47 9.48
C GLU A 86 -0.79 3.68 8.58
N ALA A 87 -1.94 3.95 7.97
CA ALA A 87 -2.13 5.09 7.09
C ALA A 87 -1.88 6.43 7.81
N ARG A 88 -2.39 6.59 9.06
CA ARG A 88 -2.13 7.79 9.87
C ARG A 88 -0.66 7.96 10.20
N THR A 89 0.04 6.86 10.39
CA THR A 89 1.46 6.87 10.67
C THR A 89 2.26 7.28 9.42
N LEU A 90 1.95 6.69 8.28
CA LEU A 90 2.59 7.02 7.00
C LEU A 90 2.34 8.47 6.58
N ALA A 91 1.16 9.01 6.86
CA ALA A 91 0.81 10.40 6.56
C ALA A 91 1.69 11.44 7.28
N LYS A 92 2.45 11.04 8.30
CA LYS A 92 3.38 11.93 9.03
C LYS A 92 4.72 12.09 8.32
N PHE A 93 5.10 11.14 7.46
CA PHE A 93 6.39 11.19 6.78
C PHE A 93 6.38 12.17 5.61
N ARG A 94 7.49 12.87 5.44
CA ARG A 94 7.76 13.79 4.33
C ARG A 94 9.17 13.53 3.81
N HIS A 95 9.32 12.42 3.09
CA HIS A 95 10.60 12.00 2.53
C HIS A 95 10.41 11.63 1.04
N PRO A 96 11.30 12.06 0.12
CA PRO A 96 11.13 11.81 -1.32
C PRO A 96 11.14 10.30 -1.67
N GLY A 97 11.79 9.48 -0.85
CA GLY A 97 11.82 8.02 -1.00
C GLY A 97 10.65 7.29 -0.32
N ILE A 98 9.65 7.98 0.20
CA ILE A 98 8.43 7.38 0.80
C ILE A 98 7.22 7.93 0.07
N VAL A 99 6.30 7.05 -0.35
CA VAL A 99 5.06 7.51 -1.00
C VAL A 99 4.21 8.33 -0.01
N PRO A 100 3.79 9.55 -0.37
CA PRO A 100 2.93 10.35 0.49
C PRO A 100 1.53 9.76 0.60
N VAL A 101 1.03 9.60 1.83
CA VAL A 101 -0.39 9.35 2.11
C VAL A 101 -1.08 10.71 2.25
N THR A 102 -2.11 10.93 1.44
CA THR A 102 -2.81 12.21 1.33
C THR A 102 -4.16 12.22 2.02
N ASP A 103 -4.81 11.06 2.13
CA ASP A 103 -6.10 10.94 2.81
C ASP A 103 -6.31 9.52 3.37
N ILE A 104 -7.18 9.41 4.38
CA ILE A 104 -7.69 8.14 4.90
C ILE A 104 -9.13 8.33 5.34
N PHE A 105 -10.01 7.41 4.97
CA PHE A 105 -11.41 7.43 5.36
C PHE A 105 -12.02 6.04 5.42
N GLU A 106 -13.15 5.93 6.13
CA GLU A 106 -13.97 4.73 6.19
C GLU A 106 -15.24 4.95 5.38
N GLU A 107 -15.56 4.02 4.50
CA GLU A 107 -16.78 3.98 3.69
C GLU A 107 -17.06 2.53 3.29
N ASN A 108 -18.28 2.20 2.91
CA ASN A 108 -18.68 0.86 2.46
C ASN A 108 -18.31 -0.27 3.44
N GLY A 109 -18.23 0.00 4.74
CA GLY A 109 -17.87 -0.99 5.76
C GLY A 109 -16.38 -1.37 5.80
N THR A 110 -15.52 -0.61 5.10
CA THR A 110 -14.07 -0.79 5.07
C THR A 110 -13.34 0.55 5.16
N ALA A 111 -12.00 0.55 5.04
CA ALA A 111 -11.17 1.74 5.02
C ALA A 111 -10.38 1.85 3.72
N TYR A 112 -10.16 3.08 3.31
CA TYR A 112 -9.40 3.45 2.13
C TYR A 112 -8.25 4.38 2.52
N MET A 113 -7.05 4.08 2.03
CA MET A 113 -5.86 4.92 2.13
C MET A 113 -5.59 5.49 0.75
N VAL A 114 -5.56 6.81 0.64
CA VAL A 114 -5.22 7.51 -0.61
C VAL A 114 -3.77 7.94 -0.57
N MET A 115 -3.06 7.63 -1.62
CA MET A 115 -1.64 7.92 -1.78
C MET A 115 -1.39 8.65 -3.10
N GLU A 116 -0.27 9.36 -3.18
CA GLU A 116 0.21 9.85 -4.47
C GLU A 116 0.37 8.69 -5.46
N TYR A 117 -0.12 8.87 -6.68
CA TYR A 117 0.15 7.91 -7.75
C TYR A 117 1.55 8.12 -8.30
N VAL A 118 2.37 7.10 -8.18
CA VAL A 118 3.75 7.12 -8.68
C VAL A 118 3.77 6.58 -10.10
N GLU A 119 4.11 7.45 -11.07
CA GLU A 119 4.37 7.02 -12.43
C GLU A 119 5.77 6.40 -12.52
N GLY A 120 5.84 5.15 -12.97
CA GLY A 120 7.08 4.39 -13.02
C GLY A 120 6.84 2.89 -13.11
N GLU A 121 7.86 2.14 -12.78
CA GLU A 121 7.82 0.68 -12.73
C GLU A 121 8.35 0.15 -11.40
N SER A 122 7.91 -1.03 -10.96
CA SER A 122 8.53 -1.65 -9.79
C SER A 122 9.98 -2.04 -10.09
N LEU A 123 10.84 -2.03 -9.07
CA LEU A 123 12.22 -2.52 -9.22
C LEU A 123 12.25 -3.96 -9.73
N HIS A 124 11.24 -4.76 -9.42
CA HIS A 124 11.09 -6.11 -9.99
C HIS A 124 10.94 -6.07 -11.53
N GLN A 125 10.08 -5.19 -12.05
CA GLN A 125 9.90 -5.00 -13.50
C GLN A 125 11.14 -4.39 -14.14
N HIS A 126 11.74 -3.40 -13.46
CA HIS A 126 12.98 -2.77 -13.89
C HIS A 126 14.10 -3.79 -14.07
N LEU A 127 14.35 -4.63 -13.07
CA LEU A 127 15.35 -5.70 -13.13
C LEU A 127 15.01 -6.74 -14.21
N GLY A 128 13.73 -7.05 -14.41
CA GLY A 128 13.29 -7.94 -15.50
C GLY A 128 13.63 -7.40 -16.89
N ARG A 129 13.69 -6.07 -17.04
CA ARG A 129 14.03 -5.38 -18.31
C ARG A 129 15.53 -5.16 -18.49
N VAL A 130 16.25 -4.76 -17.44
CA VAL A 130 17.68 -4.41 -17.54
C VAL A 130 18.63 -5.56 -17.14
N GLY A 131 18.11 -6.61 -16.50
CA GLY A 131 18.89 -7.72 -15.97
C GLY A 131 19.49 -7.39 -14.61
N THR A 132 20.79 -7.12 -14.57
CA THR A 132 21.53 -6.77 -13.36
C THR A 132 21.85 -5.29 -13.32
N LEU A 133 22.00 -4.75 -12.11
CA LEU A 133 22.51 -3.39 -11.90
C LEU A 133 24.03 -3.45 -11.69
N ASP A 134 24.73 -2.48 -12.27
CA ASP A 134 26.10 -2.17 -11.88
C ASP A 134 26.14 -1.42 -10.53
N GLU A 135 27.33 -1.20 -9.97
CA GLU A 135 27.43 -0.52 -8.66
C GLU A 135 26.83 0.90 -8.67
N PRO A 136 27.07 1.77 -9.66
CA PRO A 136 26.40 3.07 -9.73
C PRO A 136 24.88 2.97 -9.78
N GLY A 137 24.31 2.09 -10.59
CA GLY A 137 22.87 1.86 -10.70
C GLY A 137 22.27 1.30 -9.41
N PHE A 138 22.98 0.40 -8.74
CA PHE A 138 22.58 -0.10 -7.43
C PHE A 138 22.54 1.03 -6.40
N ARG A 139 23.60 1.84 -6.29
CA ARG A 139 23.64 2.97 -5.34
C ARG A 139 22.57 4.01 -5.62
N ALA A 140 22.30 4.33 -6.90
CA ALA A 140 21.27 5.30 -7.28
C ALA A 140 19.87 4.91 -6.77
N ILE A 141 19.59 3.61 -6.66
CA ILE A 141 18.31 3.10 -6.14
C ILE A 141 18.38 2.89 -4.62
N PHE A 142 19.41 2.22 -4.11
CA PHE A 142 19.38 1.76 -2.72
C PHE A 142 19.81 2.82 -1.71
N ASP A 143 20.71 3.75 -2.04
CA ASP A 143 21.11 4.79 -1.09
C ASP A 143 19.93 5.70 -0.69
N PRO A 144 19.05 6.17 -1.61
CA PRO A 144 17.83 6.90 -1.22
C PRO A 144 16.81 6.05 -0.43
N ILE A 145 16.68 4.75 -0.75
CA ILE A 145 15.78 3.85 -0.01
C ILE A 145 16.31 3.61 1.41
N LEU A 146 17.62 3.45 1.59
CA LEU A 146 18.23 3.32 2.92
C LEU A 146 18.04 4.59 3.75
N ALA A 147 18.14 5.77 3.14
CA ALA A 147 17.84 7.04 3.81
C ALA A 147 16.36 7.13 4.24
N ALA A 148 15.44 6.73 3.37
CA ALA A 148 14.02 6.65 3.69
C ALA A 148 13.74 5.69 4.86
N LEU A 149 14.36 4.51 4.84
CA LEU A 149 14.25 3.53 5.91
C LEU A 149 14.84 4.03 7.23
N ALA A 150 15.95 4.77 7.20
CA ALA A 150 16.55 5.36 8.38
C ALA A 150 15.58 6.34 9.07
N GLU A 151 14.86 7.16 8.29
CA GLU A 151 13.82 8.07 8.83
C GLU A 151 12.65 7.28 9.45
N VAL A 152 12.17 6.24 8.77
CA VAL A 152 11.11 5.36 9.27
C VAL A 152 11.53 4.69 10.58
N HIS A 153 12.74 4.16 10.64
CA HIS A 153 13.30 3.50 11.82
C HIS A 153 13.54 4.47 12.99
N ALA A 154 13.96 5.69 12.70
CA ALA A 154 14.13 6.73 13.72
C ALA A 154 12.78 7.10 14.41
N ASN A 155 11.66 6.88 13.72
CA ASN A 155 10.31 7.03 14.27
C ASN A 155 9.76 5.72 14.90
N GLY A 156 10.62 4.73 15.11
CA GLY A 156 10.25 3.47 15.78
C GLY A 156 9.42 2.51 14.91
N ILE A 157 9.40 2.69 13.60
CA ILE A 157 8.59 1.89 12.68
C ILE A 157 9.50 0.97 11.87
N LEU A 158 9.08 -0.27 11.66
CA LEU A 158 9.77 -1.23 10.80
C LEU A 158 8.87 -1.56 9.61
N HIS A 159 9.41 -1.47 8.39
CA HIS A 159 8.65 -1.74 7.16
C HIS A 159 8.24 -3.21 7.01
N ARG A 160 9.15 -4.16 7.26
CA ARG A 160 8.97 -5.63 7.28
C ARG A 160 8.57 -6.30 5.97
N ASP A 161 8.49 -5.57 4.87
CA ASP A 161 8.20 -6.14 3.54
C ASP A 161 9.03 -5.45 2.45
N ILE A 162 10.34 -5.27 2.69
CA ILE A 162 11.25 -4.74 1.69
C ILE A 162 11.52 -5.82 0.65
N LYS A 163 11.06 -5.55 -0.57
CA LYS A 163 11.26 -6.42 -1.74
C LYS A 163 11.21 -5.59 -3.02
N PRO A 164 11.76 -6.07 -4.13
CA PRO A 164 11.78 -5.32 -5.40
C PRO A 164 10.39 -4.91 -5.92
N ALA A 165 9.34 -5.64 -5.56
CA ALA A 165 7.96 -5.29 -5.94
C ALA A 165 7.43 -4.06 -5.20
N ASN A 166 7.97 -3.73 -4.01
CA ASN A 166 7.55 -2.61 -3.17
C ASN A 166 8.46 -1.38 -3.31
N ILE A 167 9.49 -1.45 -4.15
CA ILE A 167 10.33 -0.31 -4.54
C ILE A 167 9.93 0.08 -5.95
N TYR A 168 9.51 1.31 -6.15
CA TYR A 168 9.20 1.84 -7.48
C TYR A 168 10.32 2.77 -7.94
N VAL A 169 10.63 2.70 -9.23
CA VAL A 169 11.58 3.59 -9.91
C VAL A 169 10.77 4.51 -10.80
N ARG A 170 10.79 5.80 -10.49
CA ARG A 170 10.11 6.83 -11.29
C ARG A 170 10.76 7.00 -12.65
N ALA A 171 10.11 7.73 -13.54
CA ALA A 171 10.64 8.02 -14.88
C ALA A 171 11.98 8.79 -14.86
N ASP A 172 12.23 9.57 -13.80
CA ASP A 172 13.47 10.31 -13.57
C ASP A 172 14.58 9.45 -12.92
N GLY A 173 14.30 8.16 -12.67
CA GLY A 173 15.21 7.22 -12.03
C GLY A 173 15.17 7.27 -10.49
N SER A 174 14.45 8.18 -9.86
CA SER A 174 14.37 8.26 -8.41
C SER A 174 13.54 7.11 -7.83
N PRO A 175 14.01 6.42 -6.78
CA PRO A 175 13.26 5.35 -6.15
C PRO A 175 12.28 5.87 -5.10
N VAL A 176 11.19 5.15 -4.91
CA VAL A 176 10.22 5.38 -3.84
C VAL A 176 9.76 4.06 -3.25
N LEU A 177 9.67 4.02 -1.94
CA LEU A 177 9.17 2.88 -1.19
C LEU A 177 7.66 2.96 -1.08
N LEU A 178 7.00 1.90 -1.52
CA LEU A 178 5.57 1.70 -1.40
C LEU A 178 5.27 0.65 -0.32
N ASP A 179 4.01 0.53 0.04
CA ASP A 179 3.39 -0.57 0.78
C ASP A 179 4.05 -0.94 2.12
N PHE A 180 3.64 -0.22 3.15
CA PHE A 180 3.98 -0.49 4.54
C PHE A 180 3.01 -1.47 5.23
N GLY A 181 2.21 -2.24 4.46
CA GLY A 181 1.13 -3.09 4.97
C GLY A 181 1.52 -4.14 6.00
N ASN A 182 2.81 -4.36 6.21
CA ASN A 182 3.36 -5.21 7.27
C ASN A 182 4.14 -4.42 8.32
N SER A 183 4.10 -3.08 8.27
CA SER A 183 4.83 -2.24 9.23
C SER A 183 4.29 -2.44 10.65
N ARG A 184 5.18 -2.37 11.65
CA ARG A 184 4.83 -2.41 13.07
C ARG A 184 5.71 -1.44 13.84
N GLU A 185 5.16 -0.84 14.90
CA GLU A 185 5.95 -0.12 15.86
C GLU A 185 7.02 -1.04 16.47
N ALA A 186 8.26 -0.57 16.49
CA ALA A 186 9.41 -1.34 17.02
C ALA A 186 9.39 -1.45 18.55
N LEU A 187 8.63 -0.59 19.22
CA LEU A 187 8.63 -0.46 20.68
C LEU A 187 7.20 -0.54 21.22
N GLY A 188 6.85 -1.66 21.84
CA GLY A 188 5.59 -1.78 22.61
C GLY A 188 5.17 -3.18 23.00
N THR A 189 5.88 -4.20 22.59
CA THR A 189 5.68 -5.54 23.14
C THR A 189 7.00 -6.13 23.58
N LYS A 190 7.07 -6.48 24.89
CA LYS A 190 8.15 -7.24 25.53
C LYS A 190 8.75 -8.23 24.55
N ALA A 191 10.07 -8.18 24.45
CA ALA A 191 10.88 -9.17 23.75
C ALA A 191 10.35 -10.59 23.95
N GLN A 192 9.63 -11.12 22.98
CA GLN A 192 9.60 -12.55 22.78
C GLN A 192 10.85 -12.86 21.96
N SER A 193 11.80 -13.45 22.67
CA SER A 193 13.06 -13.94 22.21
C SER A 193 12.93 -14.64 20.86
N LEU A 194 13.52 -14.05 19.82
CA LEU A 194 13.94 -14.79 18.65
C LEU A 194 15.12 -15.66 19.11
N THR A 195 14.81 -16.87 19.55
CA THR A 195 15.81 -17.94 19.60
C THR A 195 16.10 -18.32 18.17
N VAL A 196 17.16 -17.76 17.60
CA VAL A 196 17.77 -18.27 16.38
C VAL A 196 18.43 -19.57 16.81
N ALA A 197 17.86 -20.70 16.44
CA ALA A 197 18.57 -21.96 16.45
C ALA A 197 19.62 -21.92 15.33
N LEU A 198 20.89 -22.00 15.70
CA LEU A 198 22.02 -22.28 14.83
C LEU A 198 21.93 -23.68 14.24
#